data_4596e64b730f602bdbd377536804f97a
#
_entry.id   4596e64b730f602bdbd377536804f97a
#
_cell.length_a   1.000
_cell.length_b   1.000
_cell.length_c   1.000
_cell.angle_alpha   90.00
_cell.angle_beta   90.00
_cell.angle_gamma   90.00
#
_symmetry.space_group_name_H-M   'P 1'
#
loop_
_entity.id
_entity.type
_entity.pdbx_description
1 polymer ?
#
loop_
_entity_poly.entity_id
_entity_poly.type
_entity_poly.pdbx_seq_one_letter_code
_entity_poly.pdbx_strand_id
1 'polypeptide(L)'
;VRLTGSWKNHPKHGYQFQVETCEQIAPATVAGMRRYLGSGLVKGIGPRLAERIVDQFGAQALEVIENDPQRLLEVPDIGPKRSGAIAEAWSEQKQVKDIMLFLHSHEISTNLAIKIYKEYGDQSMGVVQSDPYRMARDIHGVGFKTADRIAQLLGLPQDHPSRVEAGLVYALNQMIAEGHVYVPRAVLCESAQGLLGEIRPELIPEAIDRLREQGRVYQDSVPAEKKSPLKNVDKEGVEGFHPAIYLMPFYHSEKGVSRQLRELASSLLSRMSDLPPAFIGLDPQLTEEQAGAIRTTLSHPVSVLTGGPGTGKTTALKALIEVAETGRKSFALASPTGRAAKRLSEATGRPASTIHRLLGFSPKEGFKFNADNPLKIDLLVIDEASM
;
A
#
# COMPACT_ATOMS: atom_id res chain seq x y z
N VAL A 1 -32.80 18.06 5.33
CA VAL A 1 -32.06 16.91 5.87
C VAL A 1 -32.99 16.12 6.78
N ARG A 2 -33.12 14.82 6.54
CA ARG A 2 -33.78 13.87 7.43
C ARG A 2 -32.69 13.13 8.20
N LEU A 3 -32.73 13.21 9.54
CA LEU A 3 -31.81 12.48 10.40
C LEU A 3 -32.57 11.30 11.01
N THR A 4 -32.03 10.10 10.86
CA THR A 4 -32.50 8.91 11.56
C THR A 4 -31.43 8.50 12.57
N GLY A 5 -31.83 8.16 13.78
CA GLY A 5 -30.90 7.81 14.83
C GLY A 5 -31.63 7.60 16.18
N SER A 6 -30.84 7.47 17.22
CA SER A 6 -31.34 7.22 18.57
C SER A 6 -30.83 8.27 19.54
N TRP A 7 -31.68 8.63 20.53
CA TRP A 7 -31.26 9.49 21.62
C TRP A 7 -30.43 8.71 22.63
N LYS A 8 -29.20 9.16 22.90
CA LYS A 8 -28.32 8.57 23.93
C LYS A 8 -27.91 9.60 24.96
N ASN A 9 -27.84 9.16 26.22
CA ASN A 9 -27.35 10.00 27.29
C ASN A 9 -25.84 9.92 27.42
N HIS A 10 -25.15 11.03 27.14
CA HIS A 10 -23.71 11.11 27.29
C HIS A 10 -23.33 11.59 28.69
N PRO A 11 -22.42 10.91 29.41
CA PRO A 11 -22.12 11.21 30.83
C PRO A 11 -21.68 12.66 31.11
N LYS A 12 -21.08 13.35 30.13
CA LYS A 12 -20.59 14.74 30.28
C LYS A 12 -21.44 15.80 29.57
N HIS A 13 -22.29 15.40 28.60
CA HIS A 13 -22.95 16.35 27.68
C HIS A 13 -24.50 16.17 27.66
N GLY A 14 -25.05 15.30 28.49
CA GLY A 14 -26.48 15.06 28.56
C GLY A 14 -27.06 14.30 27.36
N TYR A 15 -28.35 14.45 27.11
CA TYR A 15 -29.04 13.77 25.99
C TYR A 15 -28.58 14.30 24.65
N GLN A 16 -28.04 13.42 23.83
CA GLN A 16 -27.57 13.69 22.46
C GLN A 16 -28.25 12.76 21.47
N PHE A 17 -28.61 13.30 20.29
CA PHE A 17 -29.12 12.49 19.19
C PHE A 17 -27.95 11.91 18.42
N GLN A 18 -27.75 10.60 18.55
CA GLN A 18 -26.77 9.88 17.76
C GLN A 18 -27.35 9.59 16.38
N VAL A 19 -26.85 10.31 15.38
CA VAL A 19 -27.28 10.15 13.98
C VAL A 19 -26.70 8.87 13.41
N GLU A 20 -27.57 7.99 12.92
CA GLU A 20 -27.21 6.75 12.21
C GLU A 20 -27.22 6.98 10.70
N THR A 21 -28.25 7.72 10.20
CA THR A 21 -28.33 8.09 8.79
C THR A 21 -28.70 9.58 8.66
N CYS A 22 -28.17 10.19 7.59
CA CYS A 22 -28.43 11.59 7.25
C CYS A 22 -28.80 11.65 5.77
N GLU A 23 -30.08 11.85 5.47
CA GLU A 23 -30.56 12.03 4.11
C GLU A 23 -30.71 13.51 3.76
N GLN A 24 -30.08 13.93 2.64
CA GLN A 24 -30.43 15.20 2.00
C GLN A 24 -31.69 15.01 1.17
N ILE A 25 -32.83 15.51 1.66
CA ILE A 25 -34.07 15.51 0.92
C ILE A 25 -34.16 16.81 0.14
N ALA A 26 -34.53 16.73 -1.16
CA ALA A 26 -34.84 17.92 -1.94
C ALA A 26 -35.96 18.69 -1.22
N PRO A 27 -35.83 20.02 -1.03
CA PRO A 27 -36.80 20.79 -0.29
C PRO A 27 -38.14 20.85 -1.00
N ALA A 28 -39.19 20.39 -0.34
CA ALA A 28 -40.56 20.40 -0.85
C ALA A 28 -41.24 21.77 -0.73
N THR A 29 -40.63 22.76 -0.06
CA THR A 29 -41.19 24.09 0.14
C THR A 29 -40.33 25.18 -0.50
N VAL A 30 -40.97 26.25 -0.97
CA VAL A 30 -40.32 27.43 -1.58
C VAL A 30 -39.25 28.00 -0.62
N ALA A 31 -39.55 28.11 0.68
CA ALA A 31 -38.57 28.56 1.68
C ALA A 31 -37.37 27.61 1.83
N GLY A 32 -37.62 26.29 1.75
CA GLY A 32 -36.58 25.28 1.73
C GLY A 32 -35.68 25.36 0.50
N MET A 33 -36.27 25.61 -0.68
CA MET A 33 -35.53 25.78 -1.92
C MET A 33 -34.60 27.00 -1.90
N ARG A 34 -35.07 28.14 -1.37
CA ARG A 34 -34.21 29.34 -1.17
C ARG A 34 -32.98 29.04 -0.31
N ARG A 35 -33.19 28.35 0.84
CA ARG A 35 -32.08 27.96 1.73
C ARG A 35 -31.14 26.96 1.07
N TYR A 36 -31.68 25.98 0.37
CA TYR A 36 -30.90 24.97 -0.34
C TYR A 36 -30.02 25.57 -1.43
N LEU A 37 -30.60 26.32 -2.34
CA LEU A 37 -29.85 26.99 -3.42
C LEU A 37 -28.86 28.04 -2.87
N GLY A 38 -29.25 28.77 -1.82
CA GLY A 38 -28.40 29.80 -1.19
C GLY A 38 -27.33 29.27 -0.24
N SER A 39 -27.29 27.97 0.04
CA SER A 39 -26.34 27.34 0.99
C SER A 39 -24.89 27.26 0.48
N GLY A 40 -24.64 27.58 -0.81
CA GLY A 40 -23.34 27.43 -1.48
C GLY A 40 -23.07 26.01 -1.98
N LEU A 41 -24.01 25.08 -1.86
CA LEU A 41 -23.92 23.74 -2.40
C LEU A 41 -23.85 23.73 -3.93
N VAL A 42 -24.58 24.65 -4.59
CA VAL A 42 -24.54 24.82 -6.04
C VAL A 42 -23.57 25.95 -6.38
N LYS A 43 -22.44 25.60 -6.96
CA LYS A 43 -21.41 26.58 -7.34
C LYS A 43 -21.99 27.62 -8.31
N GLY A 44 -21.81 28.88 -8.01
CA GLY A 44 -22.35 29.99 -8.83
C GLY A 44 -23.69 30.53 -8.35
N ILE A 45 -24.38 29.89 -7.40
CA ILE A 45 -25.60 30.40 -6.76
C ILE A 45 -25.29 30.87 -5.34
N GLY A 46 -25.30 32.16 -5.10
CA GLY A 46 -25.26 32.72 -3.75
C GLY A 46 -26.67 33.03 -3.22
N PRO A 47 -26.82 33.43 -1.92
CA PRO A 47 -28.12 33.68 -1.29
C PRO A 47 -29.04 34.62 -2.06
N ARG A 48 -28.52 35.74 -2.56
CA ARG A 48 -29.30 36.71 -3.35
C ARG A 48 -29.80 36.18 -4.68
N LEU A 49 -28.97 35.36 -5.35
CA LEU A 49 -29.33 34.75 -6.62
C LEU A 49 -30.33 33.61 -6.41
N ALA A 50 -30.17 32.82 -5.36
CA ALA A 50 -31.14 31.80 -4.97
C ALA A 50 -32.52 32.38 -4.70
N GLU A 51 -32.58 33.52 -4.02
CA GLU A 51 -33.83 34.25 -3.77
C GLU A 51 -34.51 34.64 -5.08
N ARG A 52 -33.81 35.29 -6.03
CA ARG A 52 -34.35 35.69 -7.34
C ARG A 52 -34.82 34.50 -8.19
N ILE A 53 -34.05 33.41 -8.22
CA ILE A 53 -34.44 32.20 -8.97
C ILE A 53 -35.74 31.63 -8.40
N VAL A 54 -35.84 31.55 -7.07
CA VAL A 54 -37.03 31.00 -6.42
C VAL A 54 -38.21 31.97 -6.49
N ASP A 55 -38.00 33.28 -6.49
CA ASP A 55 -39.04 34.28 -6.71
C ASP A 55 -39.64 34.23 -8.14
N GLN A 56 -38.78 33.95 -9.13
CA GLN A 56 -39.21 33.81 -10.53
C GLN A 56 -39.95 32.50 -10.79
N PHE A 57 -39.45 31.38 -10.29
CA PHE A 57 -39.92 30.03 -10.66
C PHE A 57 -40.68 29.31 -9.55
N GLY A 58 -40.71 29.83 -8.34
CA GLY A 58 -41.41 29.22 -7.21
C GLY A 58 -41.01 27.78 -6.94
N ALA A 59 -41.98 26.89 -6.88
CA ALA A 59 -41.78 25.46 -6.68
C ALA A 59 -41.06 24.74 -7.84
N GLN A 60 -41.05 25.35 -9.03
CA GLN A 60 -40.42 24.80 -10.23
C GLN A 60 -38.92 25.17 -10.36
N ALA A 61 -38.37 25.94 -9.43
CA ALA A 61 -36.99 26.46 -9.50
C ALA A 61 -35.94 25.34 -9.72
N LEU A 62 -36.06 24.21 -9.02
CA LEU A 62 -35.13 23.12 -9.16
C LEU A 62 -35.30 22.37 -10.49
N GLU A 63 -36.54 22.21 -10.93
CA GLU A 63 -36.90 21.56 -12.21
C GLU A 63 -36.39 22.40 -13.40
N VAL A 64 -36.50 23.71 -13.32
CA VAL A 64 -35.97 24.65 -14.36
C VAL A 64 -34.45 24.56 -14.44
N ILE A 65 -33.73 24.53 -13.30
CA ILE A 65 -32.28 24.36 -13.30
C ILE A 65 -31.89 23.02 -13.93
N GLU A 66 -32.65 21.97 -13.67
CA GLU A 66 -32.37 20.60 -14.11
C GLU A 66 -32.69 20.35 -15.57
N ASN A 67 -33.91 20.74 -16.02
CA ASN A 67 -34.45 20.30 -17.30
C ASN A 67 -34.45 21.43 -18.37
N ASP A 68 -34.47 22.69 -17.96
CA ASP A 68 -34.50 23.83 -18.88
C ASP A 68 -33.67 25.02 -18.36
N PRO A 69 -32.34 24.86 -18.26
CA PRO A 69 -31.45 25.89 -17.71
C PRO A 69 -31.43 27.18 -18.54
N GLN A 70 -31.92 27.15 -19.78
CA GLN A 70 -32.02 28.36 -20.59
C GLN A 70 -33.04 29.36 -20.02
N ARG A 71 -34.07 28.87 -19.33
CA ARG A 71 -35.03 29.75 -18.65
C ARG A 71 -34.42 30.56 -17.50
N LEU A 72 -33.26 30.16 -16.99
CA LEU A 72 -32.52 30.97 -16.02
C LEU A 72 -32.15 32.35 -16.56
N LEU A 73 -32.12 32.53 -17.86
CA LEU A 73 -31.92 33.83 -18.49
C LEU A 73 -33.08 34.82 -18.23
N GLU A 74 -34.24 34.33 -17.80
CA GLU A 74 -35.39 35.16 -17.37
C GLU A 74 -35.12 35.83 -16.02
N VAL A 75 -34.11 35.35 -15.26
CA VAL A 75 -33.75 35.88 -13.94
C VAL A 75 -32.75 37.04 -14.11
N PRO A 76 -32.98 38.20 -13.50
CA PRO A 76 -32.04 39.32 -13.53
C PRO A 76 -30.64 38.90 -13.03
N ASP A 77 -29.58 39.40 -13.71
CA ASP A 77 -28.17 39.10 -13.45
C ASP A 77 -27.72 37.67 -13.81
N ILE A 78 -28.52 36.86 -14.49
CA ILE A 78 -28.09 35.59 -15.08
C ILE A 78 -27.92 35.77 -16.58
N GLY A 79 -26.68 35.83 -17.03
CA GLY A 79 -26.33 35.75 -18.45
C GLY A 79 -26.00 34.33 -18.90
N PRO A 80 -25.80 34.10 -20.23
CA PRO A 80 -25.56 32.78 -20.80
C PRO A 80 -24.42 32.02 -20.16
N LYS A 81 -23.31 32.69 -19.83
CA LYS A 81 -22.16 32.06 -19.16
C LYS A 81 -22.50 31.57 -17.76
N ARG A 82 -23.29 32.33 -17.01
CA ARG A 82 -23.68 32.00 -15.65
C ARG A 82 -24.74 30.90 -15.64
N SER A 83 -25.69 30.92 -16.55
CA SER A 83 -26.68 29.86 -16.73
C SER A 83 -26.01 28.54 -17.04
N GLY A 84 -25.03 28.49 -17.96
CA GLY A 84 -24.27 27.30 -18.28
C GLY A 84 -23.47 26.77 -17.07
N ALA A 85 -22.78 27.65 -16.34
CA ALA A 85 -22.01 27.25 -15.14
C ALA A 85 -22.92 26.73 -14.00
N ILE A 86 -24.14 27.26 -13.85
CA ILE A 86 -25.12 26.77 -12.88
C ILE A 86 -25.63 25.38 -13.28
N ALA A 87 -25.94 25.17 -14.55
CA ALA A 87 -26.42 23.88 -15.06
C ALA A 87 -25.35 22.80 -14.92
N GLU A 88 -24.09 23.10 -15.22
CA GLU A 88 -22.97 22.23 -15.05
C GLU A 88 -22.76 21.83 -13.57
N ALA A 89 -22.72 22.84 -12.68
CA ALA A 89 -22.60 22.60 -11.23
C ALA A 89 -23.78 21.81 -10.65
N TRP A 90 -24.98 22.00 -11.18
CA TRP A 90 -26.16 21.22 -10.79
C TRP A 90 -26.07 19.76 -11.24
N SER A 91 -25.62 19.54 -12.48
CA SER A 91 -25.41 18.20 -13.04
C SER A 91 -24.36 17.43 -12.24
N GLU A 92 -23.22 18.05 -11.95
CA GLU A 92 -22.16 17.46 -11.10
C GLU A 92 -22.71 17.06 -9.72
N GLN A 93 -23.49 17.95 -9.09
CA GLN A 93 -24.05 17.69 -7.77
C GLN A 93 -25.08 16.55 -7.77
N LYS A 94 -25.90 16.46 -8.83
CA LYS A 94 -26.87 15.38 -8.99
C LYS A 94 -26.17 14.05 -9.18
N GLN A 95 -25.16 13.96 -10.03
CA GLN A 95 -24.37 12.76 -10.26
C GLN A 95 -23.72 12.26 -8.96
N VAL A 96 -23.09 13.16 -8.18
CA VAL A 96 -22.54 12.82 -6.86
C VAL A 96 -23.60 12.24 -5.94
N LYS A 97 -24.77 12.84 -5.90
CA LYS A 97 -25.89 12.37 -5.07
C LYS A 97 -26.37 10.98 -5.49
N ASP A 98 -26.53 10.76 -6.78
CA ASP A 98 -26.99 9.46 -7.33
C ASP A 98 -25.96 8.35 -7.07
N ILE A 99 -24.67 8.66 -7.25
CA ILE A 99 -23.56 7.76 -6.90
C ILE A 99 -23.57 7.44 -5.39
N MET A 100 -23.74 8.46 -4.55
CA MET A 100 -23.79 8.26 -3.09
C MET A 100 -25.00 7.42 -2.66
N LEU A 101 -26.18 7.66 -3.26
CA LEU A 101 -27.37 6.86 -3.02
C LEU A 101 -27.17 5.41 -3.44
N PHE A 102 -26.61 5.16 -4.62
CA PHE A 102 -26.26 3.83 -5.10
C PHE A 102 -25.31 3.12 -4.13
N LEU A 103 -24.21 3.78 -3.73
CA LEU A 103 -23.24 3.17 -2.83
C LEU A 103 -23.83 2.89 -1.44
N HIS A 104 -24.66 3.79 -0.92
CA HIS A 104 -25.36 3.58 0.34
C HIS A 104 -26.39 2.47 0.29
N SER A 105 -27.11 2.30 -0.81
CA SER A 105 -28.08 1.19 -0.99
C SER A 105 -27.41 -0.17 -0.97
N HIS A 106 -26.09 -0.23 -1.22
CA HIS A 106 -25.27 -1.43 -1.15
C HIS A 106 -24.40 -1.50 0.12
N GLU A 107 -24.86 -0.87 1.22
CA GLU A 107 -24.21 -0.86 2.54
C GLU A 107 -22.76 -0.31 2.54
N ILE A 108 -22.39 0.48 1.56
CA ILE A 108 -21.09 1.12 1.50
C ILE A 108 -21.09 2.36 2.40
N SER A 109 -20.13 2.42 3.32
CA SER A 109 -20.02 3.55 4.25
C SER A 109 -19.71 4.87 3.51
N THR A 110 -20.16 6.00 4.09
CA THR A 110 -19.94 7.34 3.52
C THR A 110 -18.45 7.63 3.24
N ASN A 111 -17.56 7.23 4.18
CA ASN A 111 -16.12 7.44 3.99
C ASN A 111 -15.56 6.66 2.79
N LEU A 112 -16.03 5.44 2.58
CA LEU A 112 -15.63 4.63 1.44
C LEU A 112 -16.23 5.17 0.14
N ALA A 113 -17.50 5.59 0.15
CA ALA A 113 -18.17 6.22 -0.98
C ALA A 113 -17.44 7.49 -1.47
N ILE A 114 -16.98 8.32 -0.52
CA ILE A 114 -16.17 9.52 -0.84
C ILE A 114 -14.82 9.12 -1.50
N LYS A 115 -14.17 8.06 -1.01
CA LYS A 115 -12.91 7.58 -1.63
C LYS A 115 -13.15 7.05 -3.04
N ILE A 116 -14.22 6.27 -3.25
CA ILE A 116 -14.61 5.74 -4.55
C ILE A 116 -14.88 6.88 -5.53
N TYR A 117 -15.66 7.88 -5.11
CA TYR A 117 -15.93 9.04 -5.94
C TYR A 117 -14.69 9.87 -6.27
N LYS A 118 -13.79 10.05 -5.30
CA LYS A 118 -12.52 10.77 -5.53
C LYS A 118 -11.63 10.07 -6.55
N GLU A 119 -11.64 8.74 -6.59
CA GLU A 119 -10.81 7.94 -7.49
C GLU A 119 -11.40 7.85 -8.89
N TYR A 120 -12.70 7.59 -9.00
CA TYR A 120 -13.34 7.25 -10.27
C TYR A 120 -14.31 8.32 -10.81
N GLY A 121 -14.61 9.36 -10.04
CA GLY A 121 -15.55 10.40 -10.43
C GLY A 121 -16.90 9.83 -10.89
N ASP A 122 -17.36 10.25 -12.05
CA ASP A 122 -18.64 9.82 -12.65
C ASP A 122 -18.68 8.34 -13.04
N GLN A 123 -17.50 7.70 -13.18
CA GLN A 123 -17.40 6.28 -13.51
C GLN A 123 -17.58 5.38 -12.27
N SER A 124 -17.75 5.94 -11.07
CA SER A 124 -17.84 5.19 -9.81
C SER A 124 -18.87 4.08 -9.84
N MET A 125 -20.10 4.34 -10.32
CA MET A 125 -21.14 3.32 -10.41
C MET A 125 -20.76 2.19 -11.37
N GLY A 126 -20.27 2.56 -12.56
CA GLY A 126 -19.86 1.60 -13.58
C GLY A 126 -18.74 0.69 -13.11
N VAL A 127 -17.71 1.26 -12.45
CA VAL A 127 -16.58 0.51 -11.91
C VAL A 127 -17.03 -0.44 -10.79
N VAL A 128 -17.83 0.05 -9.84
CA VAL A 128 -18.31 -0.76 -8.70
C VAL A 128 -19.22 -1.89 -9.17
N GLN A 129 -20.03 -1.68 -10.21
CA GLN A 129 -20.91 -2.72 -10.77
C GLN A 129 -20.16 -3.73 -11.63
N SER A 130 -19.19 -3.29 -12.44
CA SER A 130 -18.50 -4.17 -13.40
C SER A 130 -17.33 -4.93 -12.79
N ASP A 131 -16.52 -4.29 -11.95
CA ASP A 131 -15.36 -4.90 -11.29
C ASP A 131 -15.11 -4.27 -9.91
N PRO A 132 -15.86 -4.64 -8.85
CA PRO A 132 -15.66 -4.11 -7.51
C PRO A 132 -14.27 -4.41 -6.94
N TYR A 133 -13.57 -5.43 -7.45
CA TYR A 133 -12.21 -5.77 -7.00
C TYR A 133 -11.17 -4.76 -7.48
N ARG A 134 -11.50 -3.95 -8.47
CA ARG A 134 -10.69 -2.82 -8.90
C ARG A 134 -10.46 -1.82 -7.76
N MET A 135 -11.44 -1.62 -6.89
CA MET A 135 -11.29 -0.77 -5.71
C MET A 135 -10.16 -1.23 -4.78
N ALA A 136 -9.93 -2.54 -4.66
CA ALA A 136 -8.84 -3.07 -3.84
C ALA A 136 -7.44 -2.82 -4.45
N ARG A 137 -7.38 -2.54 -5.76
CA ARG A 137 -6.15 -2.19 -6.47
C ARG A 137 -5.85 -0.69 -6.43
N ASP A 138 -6.88 0.12 -6.64
CA ASP A 138 -6.74 1.55 -6.95
C ASP A 138 -6.89 2.43 -5.69
N ILE A 139 -7.65 1.98 -4.67
CA ILE A 139 -7.98 2.81 -3.50
C ILE A 139 -7.20 2.37 -2.26
N HIS A 140 -6.30 3.22 -1.78
CA HIS A 140 -5.56 2.94 -0.56
C HIS A 140 -6.47 2.72 0.65
N GLY A 141 -6.26 1.58 1.34
CA GLY A 141 -7.04 1.16 2.51
C GLY A 141 -8.35 0.44 2.17
N VAL A 142 -8.60 0.11 0.89
CA VAL A 142 -9.62 -0.83 0.47
C VAL A 142 -8.94 -2.17 0.17
N GLY A 143 -9.20 -3.18 1.01
CA GLY A 143 -8.65 -4.52 0.81
C GLY A 143 -9.63 -5.47 0.12
N PHE A 144 -9.14 -6.66 -0.24
CA PHE A 144 -9.94 -7.73 -0.84
C PHE A 144 -11.26 -7.99 -0.09
N LYS A 145 -11.22 -8.13 1.24
CA LYS A 145 -12.42 -8.44 2.05
C LYS A 145 -13.53 -7.39 1.90
N THR A 146 -13.16 -6.12 1.78
CA THR A 146 -14.12 -5.04 1.57
C THR A 146 -14.71 -5.09 0.17
N ALA A 147 -13.87 -5.28 -0.84
CA ALA A 147 -14.31 -5.42 -2.23
C ALA A 147 -15.17 -6.66 -2.44
N ASP A 148 -14.80 -7.78 -1.82
CA ASP A 148 -15.54 -9.07 -1.90
C ASP A 148 -16.94 -8.96 -1.28
N ARG A 149 -17.06 -8.29 -0.12
CA ARG A 149 -18.38 -8.01 0.49
C ARG A 149 -19.25 -7.18 -0.44
N ILE A 150 -18.72 -6.15 -1.07
CA ILE A 150 -19.46 -5.31 -2.02
C ILE A 150 -19.86 -6.12 -3.25
N ALA A 151 -18.95 -6.94 -3.79
CA ALA A 151 -19.22 -7.81 -4.92
C ALA A 151 -20.38 -8.78 -4.63
N GLN A 152 -20.41 -9.37 -3.42
CA GLN A 152 -21.49 -10.25 -2.98
C GLN A 152 -22.83 -9.52 -2.87
N LEU A 153 -22.85 -8.30 -2.31
CA LEU A 153 -24.06 -7.47 -2.23
C LEU A 153 -24.59 -7.09 -3.61
N LEU A 154 -23.70 -6.95 -4.60
CA LEU A 154 -24.05 -6.72 -6.00
C LEU A 154 -24.45 -7.98 -6.75
N GLY A 155 -24.42 -9.17 -6.10
CA GLY A 155 -24.79 -10.44 -6.69
C GLY A 155 -23.77 -11.02 -7.66
N LEU A 156 -22.50 -10.61 -7.60
CA LEU A 156 -21.45 -11.23 -8.43
C LEU A 156 -21.26 -12.70 -8.05
N PRO A 157 -21.11 -13.61 -9.04
CA PRO A 157 -20.85 -15.02 -8.79
C PRO A 157 -19.58 -15.26 -7.98
N GLN A 158 -19.60 -16.28 -7.13
CA GLN A 158 -18.42 -16.61 -6.30
C GLN A 158 -17.23 -17.09 -7.12
N ASP A 159 -17.46 -17.63 -8.30
CA ASP A 159 -16.44 -18.06 -9.25
C ASP A 159 -16.08 -16.99 -10.30
N HIS A 160 -16.48 -15.73 -10.06
CA HIS A 160 -16.14 -14.64 -10.98
C HIS A 160 -14.62 -14.48 -11.12
N PRO A 161 -14.08 -14.39 -12.36
CA PRO A 161 -12.62 -14.33 -12.60
C PRO A 161 -11.90 -13.25 -11.79
N SER A 162 -12.46 -12.04 -11.73
CA SER A 162 -11.86 -10.93 -10.95
C SER A 162 -11.81 -11.22 -9.45
N ARG A 163 -12.77 -12.00 -8.90
CA ARG A 163 -12.75 -12.45 -7.51
C ARG A 163 -11.56 -13.36 -7.23
N VAL A 164 -11.38 -14.36 -8.10
CA VAL A 164 -10.29 -15.35 -7.95
C VAL A 164 -8.93 -14.67 -8.06
N GLU A 165 -8.75 -13.79 -9.05
CA GLU A 165 -7.52 -13.01 -9.22
C GLU A 165 -7.23 -12.10 -8.01
N ALA A 166 -8.24 -11.39 -7.52
CA ALA A 166 -8.06 -10.51 -6.36
C ALA A 166 -7.77 -11.29 -5.07
N GLY A 167 -8.41 -12.45 -4.90
CA GLY A 167 -8.15 -13.36 -3.79
C GLY A 167 -6.73 -13.93 -3.80
N LEU A 168 -6.24 -14.33 -4.97
CA LEU A 168 -4.85 -14.78 -5.16
C LEU A 168 -3.83 -13.70 -4.80
N VAL A 169 -4.03 -12.48 -5.31
CA VAL A 169 -3.16 -11.35 -4.99
C VAL A 169 -3.21 -11.02 -3.50
N TYR A 170 -4.38 -11.13 -2.87
CA TYR A 170 -4.51 -10.91 -1.44
C TYR A 170 -3.78 -11.99 -0.62
N ALA A 171 -3.94 -13.28 -0.95
CA ALA A 171 -3.24 -14.38 -0.32
C ALA A 171 -1.72 -14.23 -0.45
N LEU A 172 -1.24 -13.86 -1.63
CA LEU A 172 0.17 -13.60 -1.90
C LEU A 172 0.69 -12.42 -1.05
N ASN A 173 -0.07 -11.32 -0.94
CA ASN A 173 0.30 -10.19 -0.09
C ASN A 173 0.35 -10.55 1.41
N GLN A 174 -0.53 -11.43 1.89
CA GLN A 174 -0.49 -11.88 3.28
C GLN A 174 0.81 -12.64 3.59
N MET A 175 1.23 -13.56 2.73
CA MET A 175 2.47 -14.30 2.90
C MET A 175 3.70 -13.40 2.78
N ILE A 176 3.66 -12.39 1.92
CA ILE A 176 4.71 -11.38 1.83
C ILE A 176 4.81 -10.57 3.14
N ALA A 177 3.68 -10.24 3.76
CA ALA A 177 3.67 -9.56 5.07
C ALA A 177 4.28 -10.42 6.20
N GLU A 178 4.30 -11.74 6.04
CA GLU A 178 4.97 -12.70 6.94
C GLU A 178 6.48 -12.83 6.65
N GLY A 179 7.00 -12.11 5.65
CA GLY A 179 8.42 -12.06 5.30
C GLY A 179 8.81 -12.91 4.09
N HIS A 180 7.86 -13.49 3.38
CA HIS A 180 8.13 -14.25 2.17
C HIS A 180 8.34 -13.34 0.96
N VAL A 181 9.33 -13.61 0.14
CA VAL A 181 9.57 -12.88 -1.13
C VAL A 181 8.77 -13.51 -2.26
N TYR A 182 8.58 -14.81 -2.20
CA TYR A 182 7.76 -15.61 -3.13
C TYR A 182 6.93 -16.64 -2.36
N VAL A 183 5.99 -17.25 -3.04
CA VAL A 183 5.17 -18.34 -2.51
C VAL A 183 5.21 -19.52 -3.48
N PRO A 184 5.48 -20.76 -3.02
CA PRO A 184 5.33 -21.95 -3.85
C PRO A 184 3.92 -22.04 -4.42
N ARG A 185 3.79 -22.37 -5.72
CA ARG A 185 2.50 -22.37 -6.43
C ARG A 185 1.46 -23.23 -5.69
N ALA A 186 1.83 -24.42 -5.25
CA ALA A 186 0.94 -25.32 -4.54
C ALA A 186 0.39 -24.70 -3.24
N VAL A 187 1.26 -24.03 -2.46
CA VAL A 187 0.90 -23.36 -1.21
C VAL A 187 -0.02 -22.16 -1.47
N LEU A 188 0.25 -21.40 -2.53
CA LEU A 188 -0.61 -20.28 -2.94
C LEU A 188 -2.00 -20.79 -3.36
N CYS A 189 -2.08 -21.89 -4.11
CA CYS A 189 -3.35 -22.50 -4.50
C CYS A 189 -4.15 -22.94 -3.28
N GLU A 190 -3.53 -23.63 -2.32
CA GLU A 190 -4.17 -24.07 -1.07
C GLU A 190 -4.67 -22.89 -0.24
N SER A 191 -3.85 -21.86 -0.07
CA SER A 191 -4.22 -20.64 0.66
C SER A 191 -5.36 -19.89 -0.02
N ALA A 192 -5.33 -19.75 -1.34
CA ALA A 192 -6.38 -19.12 -2.11
C ALA A 192 -7.69 -19.90 -2.04
N GLN A 193 -7.65 -21.24 -2.13
CA GLN A 193 -8.82 -22.09 -1.95
C GLN A 193 -9.45 -21.91 -0.56
N GLY A 194 -8.64 -21.87 0.48
CA GLY A 194 -9.12 -21.61 1.85
C GLY A 194 -9.75 -20.24 2.03
N LEU A 195 -9.22 -19.21 1.35
CA LEU A 195 -9.75 -17.85 1.37
C LEU A 195 -11.07 -17.69 0.58
N LEU A 196 -11.12 -18.30 -0.61
CA LEU A 196 -12.23 -18.13 -1.55
C LEU A 196 -13.40 -19.08 -1.28
N GLY A 197 -13.18 -20.15 -0.49
CA GLY A 197 -14.19 -21.11 -0.12
C GLY A 197 -14.52 -22.10 -1.24
N GLU A 198 -15.80 -22.43 -1.42
CA GLU A 198 -16.28 -23.41 -2.40
C GLU A 198 -16.28 -22.82 -3.83
N ILE A 199 -15.10 -22.82 -4.44
CA ILE A 199 -14.93 -22.51 -5.87
C ILE A 199 -14.35 -23.72 -6.59
N ARG A 200 -14.53 -23.79 -7.91
CA ARG A 200 -13.91 -24.83 -8.74
C ARG A 200 -12.37 -24.73 -8.65
N PRO A 201 -11.67 -25.81 -8.25
CA PRO A 201 -10.22 -25.78 -8.05
C PRO A 201 -9.41 -25.36 -9.30
N GLU A 202 -9.94 -25.65 -10.50
CA GLU A 202 -9.32 -25.35 -11.79
C GLU A 202 -9.20 -23.84 -12.06
N LEU A 203 -10.07 -23.02 -11.45
CA LEU A 203 -10.08 -21.58 -11.65
C LEU A 203 -8.85 -20.90 -11.04
N ILE A 204 -8.24 -21.49 -9.99
CA ILE A 204 -7.07 -20.93 -9.33
C ILE A 204 -5.83 -20.97 -10.22
N PRO A 205 -5.44 -22.13 -10.80
CA PRO A 205 -4.34 -22.19 -11.77
C PRO A 205 -4.56 -21.28 -12.98
N GLU A 206 -5.78 -21.25 -13.54
CA GLU A 206 -6.13 -20.38 -14.66
C GLU A 206 -5.97 -18.88 -14.30
N ALA A 207 -6.37 -18.50 -13.08
CA ALA A 207 -6.22 -17.12 -12.63
C ALA A 207 -4.75 -16.73 -12.39
N ILE A 208 -3.89 -17.66 -11.94
CA ILE A 208 -2.44 -17.45 -11.86
C ILE A 208 -1.87 -17.19 -13.27
N ASP A 209 -2.28 -17.96 -14.27
CA ASP A 209 -1.81 -17.78 -15.64
C ASP A 209 -2.28 -16.43 -16.22
N ARG A 210 -3.53 -16.02 -15.99
CA ARG A 210 -4.02 -14.68 -16.38
C ARG A 210 -3.24 -13.56 -15.68
N LEU A 211 -2.98 -13.68 -14.37
CA LEU A 211 -2.19 -12.69 -13.62
C LEU A 211 -0.76 -12.58 -14.14
N ARG A 212 -0.19 -13.70 -14.61
CA ARG A 212 1.12 -13.73 -15.26
C ARG A 212 1.11 -13.04 -16.62
N GLU A 213 0.10 -13.32 -17.46
CA GLU A 213 -0.09 -12.64 -18.75
C GLU A 213 -0.32 -11.14 -18.60
N GLN A 214 -1.02 -10.72 -17.55
CA GLN A 214 -1.21 -9.30 -17.18
C GLN A 214 0.07 -8.64 -16.60
N GLY A 215 1.15 -9.40 -16.40
CA GLY A 215 2.39 -8.91 -15.79
C GLY A 215 2.25 -8.51 -14.31
N ARG A 216 1.26 -9.05 -13.60
CA ARG A 216 1.02 -8.77 -12.17
C ARG A 216 1.78 -9.70 -11.25
N VAL A 217 2.01 -10.92 -11.68
CA VAL A 217 2.84 -11.90 -11.00
C VAL A 217 3.88 -12.47 -11.94
N TYR A 218 4.95 -13.00 -11.39
CA TYR A 218 5.98 -13.73 -12.11
C TYR A 218 6.09 -15.14 -11.55
N GLN A 219 6.30 -16.12 -12.41
CA GLN A 219 6.57 -17.49 -12.00
C GLN A 219 8.01 -17.83 -12.34
N ASP A 220 8.77 -18.28 -11.36
CA ASP A 220 10.14 -18.80 -11.52
C ASP A 220 10.24 -20.22 -10.96
N SER A 221 11.32 -20.90 -11.24
CA SER A 221 11.68 -22.19 -10.65
C SER A 221 12.74 -21.95 -9.59
N VAL A 222 12.41 -22.25 -8.32
CA VAL A 222 13.33 -22.07 -7.20
C VAL A 222 13.73 -23.43 -6.61
N PRO A 223 14.98 -23.56 -6.07
CA PRO A 223 15.41 -24.79 -5.44
C PRO A 223 14.49 -25.18 -4.30
N ALA A 224 14.13 -26.46 -4.23
CA ALA A 224 13.38 -27.00 -3.10
C ALA A 224 14.26 -27.01 -1.84
N GLU A 225 13.87 -26.26 -0.82
CA GLU A 225 14.56 -26.27 0.46
C GLU A 225 14.32 -27.60 1.18
N LYS A 226 15.40 -28.27 1.60
CA LYS A 226 15.32 -29.55 2.34
C LYS A 226 14.54 -29.47 3.67
N LYS A 227 14.22 -28.26 4.14
CA LYS A 227 13.45 -27.96 5.35
C LYS A 227 12.55 -26.75 5.15
N SER A 228 11.69 -26.77 4.12
CA SER A 228 10.65 -25.75 4.03
C SER A 228 9.68 -25.89 5.20
N PRO A 229 9.38 -24.85 5.97
CA PRO A 229 8.33 -24.87 6.99
C PRO A 229 6.93 -25.05 6.36
N LEU A 230 6.81 -24.88 5.05
CA LEU A 230 5.57 -25.05 4.31
C LEU A 230 5.37 -26.53 3.96
N LYS A 231 4.39 -27.15 4.58
CA LYS A 231 3.97 -28.55 4.30
C LYS A 231 3.41 -28.64 2.88
N ASN A 232 3.73 -29.69 2.13
CA ASN A 232 3.20 -30.04 0.79
C ASN A 232 3.88 -29.40 -0.45
N VAL A 233 5.15 -29.00 -0.37
CA VAL A 233 5.85 -28.35 -1.52
C VAL A 233 6.30 -29.36 -2.62
N ASP A 234 6.29 -30.68 -2.35
CA ASP A 234 7.08 -31.64 -3.12
C ASP A 234 6.36 -32.33 -4.30
N LYS A 235 5.17 -31.88 -4.73
CA LYS A 235 4.36 -32.64 -5.71
C LYS A 235 4.37 -32.15 -7.16
N GLU A 236 4.90 -30.97 -7.49
CA GLU A 236 4.78 -30.37 -8.84
C GLU A 236 6.10 -29.86 -9.44
N GLY A 237 7.27 -30.35 -9.07
CA GLY A 237 8.55 -29.85 -9.59
C GLY A 237 9.40 -30.91 -10.25
N VAL A 238 10.34 -30.47 -11.11
CA VAL A 238 11.52 -31.25 -11.50
C VAL A 238 12.31 -31.55 -10.23
N GLU A 239 12.89 -32.76 -10.09
CA GLU A 239 13.65 -33.15 -8.89
C GLU A 239 14.55 -31.99 -8.39
N GLY A 240 14.26 -31.48 -7.16
CA GLY A 240 15.02 -30.39 -6.55
C GLY A 240 14.56 -28.96 -6.85
N PHE A 241 13.51 -28.74 -7.62
CA PHE A 241 12.95 -27.39 -7.91
C PHE A 241 11.43 -27.40 -7.83
N HIS A 242 10.85 -26.26 -7.42
CA HIS A 242 9.40 -26.05 -7.44
C HIS A 242 9.03 -24.71 -8.05
N PRO A 243 7.84 -24.60 -8.69
CA PRO A 243 7.35 -23.33 -9.22
C PRO A 243 6.99 -22.37 -8.09
N ALA A 244 7.53 -21.17 -8.13
CA ALA A 244 7.35 -20.10 -7.17
C ALA A 244 6.67 -18.91 -7.82
N ILE A 245 5.69 -18.32 -7.13
CA ILE A 245 4.94 -17.16 -7.60
C ILE A 245 5.39 -15.93 -6.82
N TYR A 246 5.78 -14.90 -7.54
CA TYR A 246 6.19 -13.60 -7.04
C TYR A 246 5.18 -12.52 -7.42
N LEU A 247 4.99 -11.52 -6.57
CA LEU A 247 4.54 -10.21 -7.07
C LEU A 247 5.69 -9.55 -7.83
N MET A 248 5.40 -8.89 -8.94
CA MET A 248 6.42 -8.28 -9.83
C MET A 248 7.44 -7.38 -9.11
N PRO A 249 7.06 -6.49 -8.15
CA PRO A 249 8.04 -5.67 -7.45
C PRO A 249 9.07 -6.50 -6.66
N PHE A 250 8.64 -7.60 -6.02
CA PHE A 250 9.54 -8.46 -5.23
C PHE A 250 10.48 -9.27 -6.12
N TYR A 251 9.98 -9.77 -7.24
CA TYR A 251 10.82 -10.44 -8.24
C TYR A 251 11.94 -9.53 -8.74
N HIS A 252 11.61 -8.30 -9.13
CA HIS A 252 12.60 -7.35 -9.61
C HIS A 252 13.59 -6.95 -8.51
N SER A 253 13.11 -6.79 -7.26
CA SER A 253 13.95 -6.48 -6.11
C SER A 253 14.94 -7.62 -5.83
N GLU A 254 14.49 -8.87 -5.76
CA GLU A 254 15.34 -10.02 -5.51
C GLU A 254 16.38 -10.20 -6.63
N LYS A 255 15.96 -10.14 -7.89
CA LYS A 255 16.88 -10.19 -9.03
C LYS A 255 17.90 -9.05 -9.02
N GLY A 256 17.44 -7.84 -8.69
CA GLY A 256 18.31 -6.65 -8.59
C GLY A 256 19.37 -6.83 -7.50
N VAL A 257 18.94 -7.24 -6.30
CA VAL A 257 19.85 -7.51 -5.16
C VAL A 257 20.83 -8.63 -5.51
N SER A 258 20.35 -9.75 -6.07
CA SER A 258 21.20 -10.88 -6.47
C SER A 258 22.29 -10.46 -7.46
N ARG A 259 21.91 -9.66 -8.47
CA ARG A 259 22.87 -9.15 -9.46
C ARG A 259 23.93 -8.26 -8.80
N GLN A 260 23.50 -7.28 -8.00
CA GLN A 260 24.39 -6.33 -7.35
C GLN A 260 25.33 -7.02 -6.33
N LEU A 261 24.80 -7.97 -5.56
CA LEU A 261 25.65 -8.74 -4.63
C LEU A 261 26.67 -9.59 -5.37
N ARG A 262 26.33 -10.20 -6.50
CA ARG A 262 27.28 -10.94 -7.35
C ARG A 262 28.35 -10.02 -7.92
N GLU A 263 27.99 -8.82 -8.39
CA GLU A 263 28.92 -7.82 -8.88
C GLU A 263 29.90 -7.39 -7.77
N LEU A 264 29.40 -7.12 -6.56
CA LEU A 264 30.24 -6.81 -5.40
C LEU A 264 31.14 -7.98 -5.02
N ALA A 265 30.59 -9.20 -4.97
CA ALA A 265 31.34 -10.41 -4.59
C ALA A 265 32.41 -10.80 -5.64
N SER A 266 32.23 -10.42 -6.91
CA SER A 266 33.21 -10.65 -7.98
C SER A 266 34.41 -9.70 -7.93
N SER A 267 34.37 -8.67 -7.10
CA SER A 267 35.52 -7.80 -6.84
C SER A 267 36.67 -8.62 -6.24
N LEU A 268 37.86 -8.48 -6.82
CA LEU A 268 39.02 -9.30 -6.45
C LEU A 268 39.52 -9.05 -5.02
N LEU A 269 39.30 -7.85 -4.49
CA LEU A 269 39.81 -7.44 -3.18
C LEU A 269 38.74 -6.66 -2.41
N SER A 270 38.61 -6.98 -1.11
CA SER A 270 37.91 -6.14 -0.15
C SER A 270 38.66 -4.81 0.01
N ARG A 271 37.93 -3.71 0.21
CA ARG A 271 38.54 -2.40 0.59
C ARG A 271 39.22 -2.43 1.96
N MET A 272 39.01 -3.51 2.70
CA MET A 272 39.59 -3.75 4.02
C MET A 272 40.82 -4.69 3.97
N SER A 273 41.16 -5.23 2.80
CA SER A 273 42.20 -6.28 2.64
C SER A 273 43.63 -5.82 2.85
N ASP A 274 43.86 -4.50 2.84
CA ASP A 274 45.15 -3.88 3.15
C ASP A 274 45.43 -3.74 4.65
N LEU A 275 44.46 -4.08 5.51
CA LEU A 275 44.61 -4.03 6.96
C LEU A 275 45.45 -5.25 7.45
N PRO A 276 46.49 -5.02 8.28
CA PRO A 276 47.32 -6.10 8.78
C PRO A 276 46.55 -7.10 9.61
N PRO A 277 46.74 -8.42 9.43
CA PRO A 277 46.12 -9.45 10.27
C PRO A 277 46.38 -9.30 11.76
N ALA A 278 47.48 -8.65 12.12
CA ALA A 278 47.87 -8.35 13.51
C ALA A 278 46.81 -7.50 14.27
N PHE A 279 46.00 -6.71 13.56
CA PHE A 279 44.92 -5.92 14.21
C PHE A 279 43.80 -6.79 14.78
N ILE A 280 43.66 -8.04 14.31
CA ILE A 280 42.61 -8.98 14.76
C ILE A 280 42.98 -9.65 16.10
N GLY A 281 44.25 -9.66 16.47
CA GLY A 281 44.74 -10.28 17.70
C GLY A 281 44.69 -9.39 18.95
N LEU A 282 44.09 -8.20 18.84
CA LEU A 282 44.11 -7.20 19.89
C LEU A 282 43.07 -7.42 21.00
N ASP A 283 42.03 -8.21 20.79
CA ASP A 283 41.03 -8.49 21.81
C ASP A 283 41.09 -9.96 22.24
N PRO A 284 41.68 -10.26 23.42
CA PRO A 284 41.76 -11.64 23.95
C PRO A 284 40.40 -12.20 24.37
N GLN A 285 39.34 -11.39 24.34
CA GLN A 285 37.99 -11.84 24.70
C GLN A 285 37.22 -12.46 23.50
N LEU A 286 37.74 -12.36 22.28
CA LEU A 286 37.12 -12.94 21.09
C LEU A 286 37.33 -14.48 21.08
N THR A 287 36.25 -15.18 20.78
CA THR A 287 36.37 -16.59 20.44
C THR A 287 37.01 -16.76 19.05
N GLU A 288 37.56 -17.96 18.77
CA GLU A 288 38.16 -18.21 17.46
C GLU A 288 37.14 -18.08 16.32
N GLU A 289 35.87 -18.41 16.57
CA GLU A 289 34.78 -18.21 15.59
C GLU A 289 34.53 -16.74 15.30
N GLN A 290 34.52 -15.90 16.33
CA GLN A 290 34.35 -14.44 16.19
C GLN A 290 35.55 -13.82 15.46
N ALA A 291 36.75 -14.21 15.82
CA ALA A 291 37.96 -13.76 15.12
C ALA A 291 37.98 -14.23 13.67
N GLY A 292 37.55 -15.46 13.39
CA GLY A 292 37.36 -16.00 12.05
C GLY A 292 36.36 -15.22 11.23
N ALA A 293 35.21 -14.81 11.82
CA ALA A 293 34.21 -13.97 11.17
C ALA A 293 34.77 -12.59 10.78
N ILE A 294 35.56 -11.97 11.65
CA ILE A 294 36.23 -10.69 11.37
C ILE A 294 37.22 -10.87 10.23
N ARG A 295 38.09 -11.89 10.26
CA ARG A 295 39.02 -12.21 9.15
C ARG A 295 38.31 -12.36 7.82
N THR A 296 37.20 -13.11 7.80
CA THR A 296 36.38 -13.29 6.62
C THR A 296 35.83 -11.97 6.09
N THR A 297 35.31 -11.09 6.97
CA THR A 297 34.81 -9.78 6.57
C THR A 297 35.90 -8.86 6.00
N LEU A 298 37.11 -8.91 6.56
CA LEU A 298 38.24 -8.11 6.06
C LEU A 298 38.72 -8.59 4.69
N SER A 299 38.67 -9.89 4.43
CA SER A 299 39.22 -10.49 3.19
C SER A 299 38.22 -10.54 2.03
N HIS A 300 36.90 -10.45 2.29
CA HIS A 300 35.88 -10.59 1.28
C HIS A 300 35.08 -9.30 1.08
N PRO A 301 34.73 -8.93 -0.16
CA PRO A 301 33.91 -7.74 -0.44
C PRO A 301 32.50 -7.80 0.16
N VAL A 302 31.95 -9.01 0.29
CA VAL A 302 30.65 -9.26 0.89
C VAL A 302 30.78 -10.40 1.89
N SER A 303 30.25 -10.21 3.09
CA SER A 303 30.19 -11.25 4.11
C SER A 303 28.86 -11.20 4.85
N VAL A 304 28.40 -12.36 5.35
CA VAL A 304 27.18 -12.48 6.15
C VAL A 304 27.54 -13.05 7.49
N LEU A 305 27.30 -12.27 8.55
CA LEU A 305 27.46 -12.70 9.92
C LEU A 305 26.11 -13.18 10.47
N THR A 306 25.97 -14.47 10.74
CA THR A 306 24.76 -15.07 11.29
C THR A 306 25.05 -15.78 12.60
N GLY A 307 24.01 -16.00 13.40
CA GLY A 307 24.11 -16.69 14.68
C GLY A 307 22.88 -16.47 15.55
N GLY A 308 22.63 -17.37 16.49
CA GLY A 308 21.53 -17.28 17.45
C GLY A 308 21.62 -16.07 18.40
N PRO A 309 20.58 -15.85 19.23
CA PRO A 309 20.63 -14.86 20.29
C PRO A 309 21.79 -15.18 21.27
N GLY A 310 22.55 -14.17 21.71
CA GLY A 310 23.63 -14.35 22.69
C GLY A 310 24.93 -14.96 22.16
N THR A 311 25.09 -15.26 20.88
CA THR A 311 26.32 -15.80 20.28
C THR A 311 27.46 -14.78 20.14
N GLY A 312 27.25 -13.53 20.57
CA GLY A 312 28.27 -12.50 20.54
C GLY A 312 28.46 -11.80 19.18
N LYS A 313 27.44 -11.81 18.30
CA LYS A 313 27.48 -11.04 17.03
C LYS A 313 27.86 -9.58 17.25
N THR A 314 27.30 -8.95 18.27
CA THR A 314 27.59 -7.54 18.63
C THR A 314 29.04 -7.37 19.09
N THR A 315 29.61 -8.34 19.80
CA THR A 315 31.02 -8.32 20.21
C THR A 315 31.94 -8.39 19.01
N ALA A 316 31.69 -9.32 18.09
CA ALA A 316 32.44 -9.42 16.83
C ALA A 316 32.33 -8.12 16.00
N LEU A 317 31.14 -7.51 15.96
CA LEU A 317 30.90 -6.27 15.24
C LEU A 317 31.67 -5.09 15.87
N LYS A 318 31.69 -4.96 17.21
CA LYS A 318 32.51 -3.94 17.90
C LYS A 318 33.98 -4.08 17.53
N ALA A 319 34.52 -5.27 17.63
CA ALA A 319 35.92 -5.55 17.29
C ALA A 319 36.20 -5.23 15.81
N LEU A 320 35.30 -5.56 14.89
CA LEU A 320 35.42 -5.21 13.47
C LEU A 320 35.47 -3.68 13.25
N ILE A 321 34.63 -2.94 13.98
CA ILE A 321 34.61 -1.48 13.91
C ILE A 321 35.94 -0.89 14.47
N GLU A 322 36.45 -1.40 15.58
CA GLU A 322 37.74 -0.98 16.16
C GLU A 322 38.89 -1.26 15.20
N VAL A 323 38.88 -2.40 14.50
CA VAL A 323 39.86 -2.69 13.44
C VAL A 323 39.76 -1.66 12.30
N ALA A 324 38.54 -1.34 11.86
CA ALA A 324 38.32 -0.34 10.82
C ALA A 324 38.86 1.06 11.25
N GLU A 325 38.54 1.48 12.47
CA GLU A 325 39.00 2.77 13.04
C GLU A 325 40.53 2.81 13.15
N THR A 326 41.15 1.77 13.70
CA THR A 326 42.61 1.65 13.81
C THR A 326 43.28 1.72 12.43
N GLY A 327 42.66 1.09 11.43
CA GLY A 327 43.10 1.16 10.05
C GLY A 327 42.72 2.44 9.30
N ARG A 328 42.11 3.42 9.98
CA ARG A 328 41.62 4.68 9.38
C ARG A 328 40.68 4.47 8.19
N LYS A 329 39.88 3.39 8.23
CA LYS A 329 38.85 3.09 7.25
C LYS A 329 37.55 3.79 7.59
N SER A 330 36.87 4.30 6.57
CA SER A 330 35.56 4.90 6.71
C SER A 330 34.47 3.80 6.77
N PHE A 331 33.52 3.93 7.68
CA PHE A 331 32.44 2.96 7.80
C PHE A 331 31.09 3.63 8.08
N ALA A 332 30.01 2.90 7.81
CA ALA A 332 28.66 3.28 8.17
C ALA A 332 27.90 2.08 8.76
N LEU A 333 27.08 2.37 9.77
CA LEU A 333 26.21 1.40 10.43
C LEU A 333 24.75 1.73 10.12
N ALA A 334 24.01 0.77 9.61
CA ALA A 334 22.62 0.95 9.25
C ALA A 334 21.75 -0.23 9.67
N SER A 335 20.43 0.02 9.77
CA SER A 335 19.43 -1.00 10.01
C SER A 335 18.12 -0.61 9.32
N PRO A 336 17.23 -1.55 8.98
CA PRO A 336 15.93 -1.25 8.37
C PRO A 336 15.04 -0.35 9.21
N THR A 337 15.07 -0.48 10.55
CA THR A 337 14.18 0.24 11.46
C THR A 337 14.92 1.19 12.41
N GLY A 338 14.24 2.28 12.82
CA GLY A 338 14.81 3.24 13.78
C GLY A 338 15.12 2.61 15.14
N ARG A 339 14.30 1.65 15.60
CA ARG A 339 14.53 0.94 16.87
C ARG A 339 15.80 0.07 16.80
N ALA A 340 15.98 -0.66 15.70
CA ALA A 340 17.17 -1.49 15.50
C ALA A 340 18.43 -0.62 15.32
N ALA A 341 18.35 0.48 14.55
CA ALA A 341 19.45 1.44 14.42
C ALA A 341 19.87 2.05 15.77
N LYS A 342 18.90 2.38 16.64
CA LYS A 342 19.20 2.88 17.99
C LYS A 342 19.91 1.82 18.83
N ARG A 343 19.42 0.56 18.83
CA ARG A 343 20.08 -0.56 19.53
C ARG A 343 21.50 -0.80 19.01
N LEU A 344 21.69 -0.76 17.69
CA LEU A 344 23.01 -0.91 17.08
C LEU A 344 23.97 0.20 17.53
N SER A 345 23.48 1.45 17.58
CA SER A 345 24.28 2.59 18.08
C SER A 345 24.63 2.43 19.56
N GLU A 346 23.69 2.08 20.42
CA GLU A 346 23.90 1.83 21.85
C GLU A 346 24.89 0.68 22.07
N ALA A 347 24.71 -0.40 21.32
CA ALA A 347 25.53 -1.60 21.43
C ALA A 347 26.96 -1.40 20.95
N THR A 348 27.19 -0.63 19.91
CA THR A 348 28.52 -0.38 19.33
C THR A 348 29.21 0.85 19.90
N GLY A 349 28.46 1.77 20.51
CA GLY A 349 28.97 3.09 20.91
C GLY A 349 29.29 4.00 19.72
N ARG A 350 28.79 3.69 18.53
CA ARG A 350 29.02 4.44 17.29
C ARG A 350 27.69 4.86 16.65
N PRO A 351 27.66 5.98 15.91
CA PRO A 351 26.43 6.42 15.24
C PRO A 351 25.93 5.39 14.24
N ALA A 352 24.65 5.00 14.37
CA ALA A 352 23.94 4.17 13.41
C ALA A 352 22.66 4.88 12.97
N SER A 353 22.20 4.60 11.77
CA SER A 353 20.99 5.21 11.21
C SER A 353 20.12 4.19 10.49
N THR A 354 18.88 4.59 10.13
CA THR A 354 18.09 3.74 9.21
C THR A 354 18.70 3.78 7.81
N ILE A 355 18.50 2.71 7.03
CA ILE A 355 18.94 2.63 5.63
C ILE A 355 18.41 3.84 4.84
N HIS A 356 17.13 4.20 5.01
CA HIS A 356 16.55 5.38 4.35
C HIS A 356 17.28 6.68 4.69
N ARG A 357 17.63 6.88 5.97
CA ARG A 357 18.35 8.06 6.41
C ARG A 357 19.80 8.07 5.90
N LEU A 358 20.48 6.92 5.91
CA LEU A 358 21.84 6.78 5.39
C LEU A 358 21.89 7.12 3.91
N LEU A 359 20.91 6.65 3.14
CA LEU A 359 20.81 6.90 1.70
C LEU A 359 20.18 8.24 1.34
N GLY A 360 19.77 9.06 2.33
CA GLY A 360 19.19 10.40 2.13
C GLY A 360 17.86 10.35 1.38
N PHE A 361 16.95 9.44 1.75
CA PHE A 361 15.64 9.30 1.11
C PHE A 361 14.75 10.52 1.33
N SER A 362 14.18 11.02 0.25
CA SER A 362 13.12 12.03 0.23
C SER A 362 11.93 11.54 -0.60
N PRO A 363 10.67 11.70 -0.13
CA PRO A 363 9.49 11.29 -0.91
C PRO A 363 9.37 11.95 -2.30
N LYS A 364 9.97 13.14 -2.47
CA LYS A 364 9.92 13.89 -3.73
C LYS A 364 11.07 13.53 -4.68
N GLU A 365 12.26 13.27 -4.15
CA GLU A 365 13.49 13.13 -4.92
C GLU A 365 14.05 11.70 -4.93
N GLY A 366 13.47 10.80 -4.10
CA GLY A 366 13.97 9.44 -3.94
C GLY A 366 15.23 9.38 -3.08
N PHE A 367 16.14 8.46 -3.42
CA PHE A 367 17.41 8.26 -2.72
C PHE A 367 18.50 9.16 -3.29
N LYS A 368 19.14 9.97 -2.42
CA LYS A 368 20.29 10.81 -2.77
C LYS A 368 21.52 9.96 -3.15
N PHE A 369 21.76 8.89 -2.38
CA PHE A 369 22.83 7.93 -2.68
C PHE A 369 22.23 6.73 -3.41
N ASN A 370 22.77 6.43 -4.60
CA ASN A 370 22.30 5.41 -5.52
C ASN A 370 23.47 4.93 -6.40
N ALA A 371 23.21 4.20 -7.48
CA ALA A 371 24.26 3.70 -8.38
C ALA A 371 25.09 4.81 -9.03
N ASP A 372 24.48 5.97 -9.36
CA ASP A 372 25.16 7.10 -9.99
C ASP A 372 25.91 7.98 -8.96
N ASN A 373 25.50 7.91 -7.70
CA ASN A 373 26.13 8.65 -6.61
C ASN A 373 26.30 7.73 -5.39
N PRO A 374 27.26 6.80 -5.39
CA PRO A 374 27.44 5.83 -4.32
C PRO A 374 27.97 6.45 -3.02
N LEU A 375 27.71 5.77 -1.90
CA LEU A 375 28.33 6.11 -0.61
C LEU A 375 29.86 5.98 -0.70
N LYS A 376 30.58 7.02 -0.24
CA LYS A 376 32.05 7.02 -0.23
C LYS A 376 32.54 6.48 1.12
N ILE A 377 32.40 5.18 1.32
CA ILE A 377 32.81 4.46 2.53
C ILE A 377 33.55 3.17 2.16
N ASP A 378 34.34 2.66 3.08
CA ASP A 378 35.10 1.41 2.90
C ASP A 378 34.33 0.21 3.41
N LEU A 379 33.53 0.36 4.49
CA LEU A 379 32.76 -0.69 5.12
C LEU A 379 31.31 -0.23 5.37
N LEU A 380 30.35 -0.97 4.88
CA LEU A 380 28.94 -0.82 5.26
C LEU A 380 28.49 -2.03 6.08
N VAL A 381 27.94 -1.79 7.24
CA VAL A 381 27.29 -2.82 8.06
C VAL A 381 25.80 -2.59 8.09
N ILE A 382 25.05 -3.61 7.72
CA ILE A 382 23.58 -3.63 7.82
C ILE A 382 23.18 -4.68 8.85
N ASP A 383 22.66 -4.24 9.99
CA ASP A 383 22.12 -5.09 11.03
C ASP A 383 20.62 -5.37 10.77
N GLU A 384 20.16 -6.52 11.24
CA GLU A 384 18.76 -6.98 11.00
C GLU A 384 18.38 -7.02 9.52
N ALA A 385 19.29 -7.47 8.64
CA ALA A 385 19.08 -7.50 7.19
C ALA A 385 17.97 -8.46 6.73
N SER A 386 17.43 -9.28 7.64
CA SER A 386 16.29 -10.19 7.40
C SER A 386 14.92 -9.51 7.53
N MET A 387 14.86 -8.24 7.94
CA MET A 387 13.59 -7.51 8.16
C MET A 387 13.11 -6.78 6.91
#